data_1edac538b4c0eb0c90d4245aa160ce86
#
_entry.id   1edac538b4c0eb0c90d4245aa160ce86
#
_cell.length_a   1.000
_cell.length_b   1.000
_cell.length_c   1.000
_cell.angle_alpha   90.00
_cell.angle_beta   90.00
_cell.angle_gamma   90.00
#
_symmetry.space_group_name_H-M   'P 1'
#
loop_
_entity.id
_entity.type
_entity.pdbx_description
1 polymer ?
#
loop_
_entity_poly.entity_id
_entity_poly.type
_entity_poly.pdbx_seq_one_letter_code
_entity_poly.pdbx_strand_id
1 'polypeptide(L)'
;TLLLNNALFELYSFLRSSDKIGACGGNLYDEDNKPTTSFSRKYPSFFWELLSIMYISPISLSHPRSIFFNVSNKPIRVASIVGADLMVRKSVLSQVGAFAPEFFMNYEETELCHRIHKAKFDIYSVPLAKITHLEGRASYIKQSRLYFLYEGQYIYFRKVYGIFGCRLIFAITQLKSYIRILQFLLLGSPERRSYWKMKLETNRKVWNSEKIKRILK
;
A
#
# COMPACT_ATOMS: atom_id res chain seq x y z
N THR A 1 -2.28 -17.59 -2.72
CA THR A 1 -1.47 -17.22 -3.88
C THR A 1 -1.20 -18.46 -4.72
N LEU A 2 -1.45 -18.41 -6.04
CA LEU A 2 -1.18 -19.49 -6.98
C LEU A 2 -0.23 -18.97 -8.06
N LEU A 3 0.78 -19.76 -8.41
CA LEU A 3 1.71 -19.44 -9.49
C LEU A 3 1.07 -19.84 -10.83
N LEU A 4 0.95 -18.89 -11.77
CA LEU A 4 0.38 -19.15 -13.09
C LEU A 4 1.43 -19.66 -14.11
N ASN A 5 2.70 -19.47 -13.77
CA ASN A 5 3.85 -19.96 -14.53
C ASN A 5 5.01 -20.22 -13.56
N ASN A 6 6.23 -20.43 -14.08
CA ASN A 6 7.42 -20.57 -13.24
C ASN A 6 7.86 -19.21 -12.65
N ALA A 7 6.92 -18.52 -11.98
CA ALA A 7 7.10 -17.16 -11.46
C ALA A 7 8.29 -17.04 -10.48
N LEU A 8 8.53 -18.07 -9.66
CA LEU A 8 9.67 -18.07 -8.73
C LEU A 8 11.01 -18.04 -9.49
N PHE A 9 11.13 -18.79 -10.57
CA PHE A 9 12.32 -18.80 -11.40
C PHE A 9 12.52 -17.45 -12.10
N GLU A 10 11.46 -16.85 -12.63
CA GLU A 10 11.51 -15.54 -13.28
C GLU A 10 11.97 -14.44 -12.29
N LEU A 11 11.40 -14.40 -11.09
CA LEU A 11 11.78 -13.45 -10.05
C LEU A 11 13.21 -13.68 -9.57
N TYR A 12 13.58 -14.93 -9.31
CA TYR A 12 14.92 -15.28 -8.84
C TYR A 12 16.01 -14.96 -9.87
N SER A 13 15.79 -15.33 -11.13
CA SER A 13 16.73 -15.05 -12.22
C SER A 13 16.92 -13.55 -12.42
N PHE A 14 15.81 -12.78 -12.38
CA PHE A 14 15.87 -11.35 -12.47
C PHE A 14 16.60 -10.72 -11.27
N LEU A 15 16.29 -11.17 -10.05
CA LEU A 15 16.94 -10.67 -8.84
C LEU A 15 18.47 -10.90 -8.87
N ARG A 16 18.93 -11.99 -9.48
CA ARG A 16 20.37 -12.29 -9.61
C ARG A 16 21.08 -11.52 -10.73
N SER A 17 20.37 -10.92 -11.66
CA SER A 17 20.97 -10.24 -12.82
C SER A 17 21.80 -9.00 -12.46
N SER A 18 21.60 -8.41 -11.28
CA SER A 18 22.40 -7.28 -10.80
C SER A 18 22.36 -7.19 -9.27
N ASP A 19 23.49 -6.87 -8.65
CA ASP A 19 23.58 -6.67 -7.20
C ASP A 19 22.89 -5.39 -6.71
N LYS A 20 22.56 -4.48 -7.61
CA LYS A 20 21.76 -3.29 -7.31
C LYS A 20 20.27 -3.61 -7.08
N ILE A 21 19.79 -4.78 -7.53
CA ILE A 21 18.40 -5.18 -7.35
C ILE A 21 18.24 -5.78 -5.95
N GLY A 22 17.52 -5.07 -5.09
CA GLY A 22 17.25 -5.48 -3.71
C GLY A 22 15.99 -6.31 -3.56
N ALA A 23 14.97 -6.02 -4.38
CA ALA A 23 13.68 -6.70 -4.34
C ALA A 23 12.98 -6.68 -5.70
N CYS A 24 12.11 -7.65 -5.93
CA CYS A 24 11.21 -7.67 -7.09
C CYS A 24 9.91 -8.41 -6.77
N GLY A 25 8.90 -8.21 -7.63
CA GLY A 25 7.63 -8.93 -7.60
C GLY A 25 7.04 -9.01 -9.00
N GLY A 26 6.09 -9.89 -9.19
CA GLY A 26 5.46 -10.18 -10.48
C GLY A 26 4.21 -9.32 -10.76
N ASN A 27 3.44 -9.78 -11.71
CA ASN A 27 2.11 -9.29 -12.01
C ASN A 27 1.07 -10.13 -11.27
N LEU A 28 0.22 -9.47 -10.48
CA LEU A 28 -0.85 -10.10 -9.73
C LEU A 28 -2.17 -10.07 -10.51
N TYR A 29 -2.89 -11.18 -10.41
CA TYR A 29 -4.19 -11.39 -11.03
C TYR A 29 -5.20 -11.86 -9.96
N ASP A 30 -6.47 -11.57 -10.15
CA ASP A 30 -7.55 -12.15 -9.36
C ASP A 30 -7.94 -13.57 -9.86
N GLU A 31 -8.99 -14.14 -9.29
CA GLU A 31 -9.50 -15.47 -9.68
C GLU A 31 -10.08 -15.52 -11.11
N ASP A 32 -10.49 -14.36 -11.64
CA ASP A 32 -10.98 -14.21 -13.02
C ASP A 32 -9.86 -13.89 -14.02
N ASN A 33 -8.59 -13.99 -13.61
CA ASN A 33 -7.41 -13.58 -14.38
C ASN A 33 -7.40 -12.09 -14.77
N LYS A 34 -8.10 -11.24 -14.01
CA LYS A 34 -8.04 -9.79 -14.22
C LYS A 34 -6.85 -9.20 -13.47
N PRO A 35 -6.11 -8.25 -14.08
CA PRO A 35 -5.02 -7.55 -13.41
C PRO A 35 -5.46 -6.88 -12.12
N THR A 36 -4.70 -7.12 -11.04
CA THR A 36 -4.90 -6.47 -9.74
C THR A 36 -3.67 -5.61 -9.37
N THR A 37 -3.74 -4.93 -8.22
CA THR A 37 -2.62 -4.12 -7.74
C THR A 37 -1.42 -5.02 -7.44
N SER A 38 -0.32 -4.81 -8.18
CA SER A 38 0.93 -5.56 -8.03
C SER A 38 2.04 -4.72 -7.38
N PHE A 39 1.97 -3.39 -7.54
CA PHE A 39 2.98 -2.47 -7.01
C PHE A 39 2.44 -1.06 -6.80
N SER A 40 3.24 -0.21 -6.18
CA SER A 40 3.07 1.24 -6.20
C SER A 40 4.28 1.92 -6.85
N ARG A 41 4.02 2.93 -7.69
CA ARG A 41 5.09 3.74 -8.31
C ARG A 41 5.66 4.80 -7.39
N LYS A 42 4.96 5.13 -6.31
CA LYS A 42 5.33 6.21 -5.39
C LYS A 42 5.07 5.77 -3.95
N TYR A 43 5.91 6.25 -3.06
CA TYR A 43 5.68 6.06 -1.64
C TYR A 43 4.54 6.97 -1.14
N PRO A 44 3.81 6.54 -0.09
CA PRO A 44 2.84 7.39 0.58
C PRO A 44 3.49 8.69 1.07
N SER A 45 2.87 9.84 0.77
CA SER A 45 3.35 11.15 1.18
C SER A 45 2.19 12.11 1.41
N PHE A 46 2.43 13.20 2.13
CA PHE A 46 1.43 14.24 2.39
C PHE A 46 0.88 14.86 1.10
N PHE A 47 1.73 15.03 0.10
CA PHE A 47 1.32 15.58 -1.19
C PHE A 47 0.21 14.75 -1.84
N TRP A 48 0.36 13.42 -1.89
CA TRP A 48 -0.65 12.54 -2.46
C TRP A 48 -1.91 12.49 -1.63
N GLU A 49 -1.79 12.54 -0.31
CA GLU A 49 -2.95 12.57 0.58
C GLU A 49 -3.73 13.89 0.44
N LEU A 50 -3.04 15.03 0.33
CA LEU A 50 -3.67 16.32 0.08
C LEU A 50 -4.33 16.37 -1.30
N LEU A 51 -3.66 15.91 -2.36
CA LEU A 51 -4.28 15.79 -3.67
C LEU A 51 -5.54 14.93 -3.65
N SER A 52 -5.55 13.88 -2.84
CA SER A 52 -6.73 13.00 -2.71
C SER A 52 -7.95 13.70 -2.07
N ILE A 53 -7.75 14.83 -1.38
CA ILE A 53 -8.85 15.69 -0.90
C ILE A 53 -9.49 16.43 -2.07
N MET A 54 -8.67 16.96 -2.97
CA MET A 54 -9.12 17.75 -4.13
C MET A 54 -9.80 16.87 -5.21
N TYR A 55 -9.52 15.58 -5.23
CA TYR A 55 -10.17 14.66 -6.17
C TYR A 55 -11.66 14.51 -5.82
N ILE A 56 -12.44 15.44 -6.33
CA ILE A 56 -13.90 15.34 -6.46
C ILE A 56 -14.12 14.40 -7.65
N SER A 57 -14.04 13.11 -7.42
CA SER A 57 -14.35 12.17 -8.50
C SER A 57 -15.77 11.65 -8.36
N PRO A 58 -16.72 12.15 -9.16
CA PRO A 58 -17.77 11.29 -9.68
C PRO A 58 -17.24 10.44 -10.85
N ILE A 59 -16.15 10.84 -11.46
CA ILE A 59 -15.44 10.09 -12.49
C ILE A 59 -14.37 9.30 -11.74
N SER A 60 -14.57 8.00 -11.59
CA SER A 60 -13.49 7.06 -11.63
C SER A 60 -12.76 7.35 -12.93
N LEU A 61 -11.87 8.33 -12.91
CA LEU A 61 -10.79 8.37 -13.87
C LEU A 61 -10.15 7.00 -13.71
N SER A 62 -10.42 6.13 -14.64
CA SER A 62 -9.76 4.85 -14.78
C SER A 62 -8.27 5.19 -14.72
N HIS A 63 -7.70 5.02 -13.54
CA HIS A 63 -6.26 5.20 -13.39
C HIS A 63 -5.68 4.22 -14.40
N PRO A 64 -4.86 4.65 -15.35
CA PRO A 64 -4.33 3.73 -16.34
C PRO A 64 -3.70 2.56 -15.57
N ARG A 65 -4.05 1.33 -15.92
CA ARG A 65 -3.57 0.10 -15.25
C ARG A 65 -2.06 0.12 -15.00
N SER A 66 -1.32 0.81 -15.87
CA SER A 66 0.12 1.03 -15.73
C SER A 66 0.58 1.73 -14.45
N ILE A 67 -0.33 2.28 -13.64
CA ILE A 67 0.04 2.88 -12.34
C ILE A 67 0.28 1.82 -11.27
N PHE A 68 -0.43 0.69 -11.33
CA PHE A 68 -0.39 -0.35 -10.30
C PHE A 68 -0.17 -1.77 -10.85
N PHE A 69 -0.07 -1.91 -12.18
CA PHE A 69 0.15 -3.17 -12.87
C PHE A 69 1.12 -2.96 -14.04
N ASN A 70 2.04 -3.88 -14.26
CA ASN A 70 3.00 -3.76 -15.34
C ASN A 70 2.41 -4.29 -16.67
N VAL A 71 1.90 -3.38 -17.47
CA VAL A 71 1.35 -3.67 -18.80
C VAL A 71 2.43 -3.81 -19.89
N SER A 72 3.69 -3.52 -19.55
CA SER A 72 4.81 -3.65 -20.47
C SER A 72 5.38 -5.08 -20.43
N ASN A 73 6.12 -5.45 -21.47
CA ASN A 73 6.82 -6.74 -21.51
C ASN A 73 8.23 -6.68 -20.87
N LYS A 74 8.55 -5.57 -20.18
CA LYS A 74 9.88 -5.33 -19.57
C LYS A 74 9.76 -5.06 -18.09
N PRO A 75 10.75 -5.48 -17.29
CA PRO A 75 10.81 -5.06 -15.89
C PRO A 75 10.85 -3.53 -15.76
N ILE A 76 10.12 -2.99 -14.80
CA ILE A 76 10.08 -1.55 -14.51
C ILE A 76 10.43 -1.30 -13.05
N ARG A 77 11.15 -0.20 -12.79
CA ARG A 77 11.47 0.24 -11.45
C ARG A 77 10.20 0.79 -10.79
N VAL A 78 9.97 0.39 -9.54
CA VAL A 78 8.78 0.77 -8.75
C VAL A 78 9.20 1.19 -7.33
N ALA A 79 8.29 1.84 -6.59
CA ALA A 79 8.55 2.21 -5.20
C ALA A 79 8.35 1.04 -4.24
N SER A 80 7.27 0.29 -4.40
CA SER A 80 7.00 -0.89 -3.56
C SER A 80 6.24 -1.96 -4.33
N ILE A 81 6.43 -3.20 -3.93
CA ILE A 81 5.72 -4.39 -4.41
C ILE A 81 4.70 -4.78 -3.32
N VAL A 82 3.57 -5.32 -3.72
CA VAL A 82 2.56 -5.87 -2.80
C VAL A 82 3.14 -7.10 -2.08
N GLY A 83 2.86 -7.23 -0.78
CA GLY A 83 3.42 -8.30 0.05
C GLY A 83 3.07 -9.73 -0.38
N ALA A 84 2.10 -9.90 -1.29
CA ALA A 84 1.66 -11.20 -1.80
C ALA A 84 2.71 -11.95 -2.64
N ASP A 85 3.67 -11.22 -3.26
CA ASP A 85 4.67 -11.77 -4.18
C ASP A 85 6.06 -11.10 -4.06
N LEU A 86 6.31 -10.41 -2.97
CA LEU A 86 7.56 -9.70 -2.72
C LEU A 86 8.74 -10.67 -2.51
N MET A 87 9.65 -10.73 -3.47
CA MET A 87 10.91 -11.44 -3.34
C MET A 87 12.03 -10.46 -3.01
N VAL A 88 12.79 -10.73 -1.94
CA VAL A 88 13.86 -9.85 -1.44
C VAL A 88 15.17 -10.62 -1.36
N ARG A 89 16.27 -9.99 -1.74
CA ARG A 89 17.62 -10.55 -1.61
C ARG A 89 17.98 -10.71 -0.13
N LYS A 90 18.42 -11.91 0.26
CA LYS A 90 18.76 -12.21 1.68
C LYS A 90 19.80 -11.24 2.25
N SER A 91 20.86 -10.91 1.49
CA SER A 91 21.88 -9.94 1.92
C SER A 91 21.31 -8.54 2.18
N VAL A 92 20.30 -8.13 1.40
CA VAL A 92 19.59 -6.86 1.62
C VAL A 92 18.76 -6.92 2.89
N LEU A 93 18.02 -8.01 3.15
CA LEU A 93 17.31 -8.20 4.41
C LEU A 93 18.26 -8.19 5.62
N SER A 94 19.46 -8.80 5.50
CA SER A 94 20.47 -8.76 6.55
C SER A 94 20.96 -7.34 6.84
N GLN A 95 20.98 -6.47 5.83
CA GLN A 95 21.40 -5.07 5.95
C GLN A 95 20.30 -4.16 6.49
N VAL A 96 19.07 -4.29 5.97
CA VAL A 96 17.97 -3.36 6.27
C VAL A 96 17.00 -3.89 7.32
N GLY A 97 17.10 -5.17 7.70
CA GLY A 97 16.15 -5.88 8.56
C GLY A 97 14.94 -6.41 7.80
N ALA A 98 14.22 -7.33 8.41
CA ALA A 98 12.97 -7.92 7.91
C ALA A 98 11.77 -6.99 8.12
N PHE A 99 10.55 -7.50 7.98
CA PHE A 99 9.32 -6.76 8.30
C PHE A 99 9.37 -6.21 9.74
N ALA A 100 8.98 -4.96 9.90
CA ALA A 100 8.91 -4.34 11.21
C ALA A 100 7.72 -4.92 12.00
N PRO A 101 7.94 -5.44 13.22
CA PRO A 101 6.93 -6.18 13.98
C PRO A 101 5.73 -5.32 14.44
N GLU A 102 5.86 -4.00 14.36
CA GLU A 102 4.78 -3.08 14.70
C GLU A 102 3.61 -3.15 13.72
N PHE A 103 3.86 -3.54 12.47
CA PHE A 103 2.79 -3.73 11.49
C PHE A 103 2.12 -5.09 11.69
N PHE A 104 0.80 -5.08 11.76
CA PHE A 104 0.01 -6.32 11.70
C PHE A 104 -0.44 -6.62 10.27
N MET A 105 -0.90 -5.61 9.55
CA MET A 105 -1.40 -5.72 8.18
C MET A 105 -1.40 -4.33 7.51
N ASN A 106 -1.05 -4.29 6.23
CA ASN A 106 -0.88 -3.10 5.41
C ASN A 106 0.31 -2.22 5.81
N TYR A 107 0.99 -1.69 4.81
CA TYR A 107 2.18 -0.83 4.89
C TYR A 107 3.47 -1.54 5.33
N GLU A 108 3.43 -2.80 5.80
CA GLU A 108 4.64 -3.55 6.17
C GLU A 108 5.62 -3.70 5.00
N GLU A 109 5.11 -4.10 3.82
CA GLU A 109 5.89 -4.21 2.59
C GLU A 109 6.32 -2.84 2.05
N THR A 110 5.47 -1.86 2.19
CA THR A 110 5.76 -0.48 1.76
C THR A 110 6.89 0.13 2.58
N GLU A 111 6.91 -0.12 3.89
CA GLU A 111 7.96 0.33 4.80
C GLU A 111 9.28 -0.42 4.55
N LEU A 112 9.22 -1.73 4.34
CA LEU A 112 10.40 -2.52 3.97
C LEU A 112 11.00 -2.04 2.65
N CYS A 113 10.17 -1.87 1.62
CA CYS A 113 10.60 -1.32 0.33
C CYS A 113 11.22 0.08 0.47
N HIS A 114 10.68 0.92 1.36
CA HIS A 114 11.26 2.23 1.64
C HIS A 114 12.67 2.12 2.26
N ARG A 115 12.91 1.19 3.21
CA ARG A 115 14.24 0.93 3.77
C ARG A 115 15.21 0.37 2.72
N ILE A 116 14.77 -0.55 1.86
CA ILE A 116 15.55 -1.10 0.74
C ILE A 116 15.99 0.03 -0.19
N HIS A 117 15.06 0.92 -0.55
CA HIS A 117 15.37 2.10 -1.39
C HIS A 117 16.34 3.07 -0.71
N LYS A 118 16.17 3.35 0.58
CA LYS A 118 17.12 4.16 1.36
C LYS A 118 18.53 3.57 1.40
N ALA A 119 18.63 2.26 1.41
CA ALA A 119 19.91 1.55 1.33
C ALA A 119 20.49 1.50 -0.11
N LYS A 120 19.89 2.26 -1.07
CA LYS A 120 20.33 2.42 -2.46
C LYS A 120 20.17 1.18 -3.33
N PHE A 121 19.28 0.28 -2.97
CA PHE A 121 18.86 -0.82 -3.83
C PHE A 121 17.61 -0.45 -4.63
N ASP A 122 17.51 -1.06 -5.80
CA ASP A 122 16.39 -0.92 -6.71
C ASP A 122 15.31 -1.97 -6.45
N ILE A 123 14.07 -1.62 -6.74
CA ILE A 123 12.91 -2.49 -6.64
C ILE A 123 12.23 -2.54 -8.00
N TYR A 124 11.87 -3.74 -8.46
CA TYR A 124 11.32 -3.94 -9.80
C TYR A 124 10.04 -4.77 -9.82
N SER A 125 9.12 -4.38 -10.70
CA SER A 125 8.03 -5.24 -11.15
C SER A 125 8.50 -6.01 -12.39
N VAL A 126 8.40 -7.34 -12.34
CA VAL A 126 8.83 -8.30 -13.38
C VAL A 126 7.60 -8.93 -14.03
N PRO A 127 7.15 -8.47 -15.20
CA PRO A 127 5.86 -8.85 -15.76
C PRO A 127 5.79 -10.31 -16.24
N LEU A 128 6.94 -10.97 -16.41
CA LEU A 128 7.02 -12.39 -16.79
C LEU A 128 6.59 -13.31 -15.63
N ALA A 129 6.77 -12.89 -14.38
CA ALA A 129 6.25 -13.61 -13.23
C ALA A 129 4.75 -13.32 -13.08
N LYS A 130 3.90 -14.33 -13.25
CA LYS A 130 2.43 -14.22 -13.20
C LYS A 130 1.89 -15.00 -12.02
N ILE A 131 1.12 -14.36 -11.17
CA ILE A 131 0.69 -14.90 -9.89
C ILE A 131 -0.76 -14.53 -9.63
N THR A 132 -1.61 -15.51 -9.29
CA THR A 132 -2.97 -15.23 -8.81
C THR A 132 -2.94 -14.95 -7.32
N HIS A 133 -3.49 -13.81 -6.91
CA HIS A 133 -3.68 -13.43 -5.53
C HIS A 133 -5.17 -13.34 -5.20
N LEU A 134 -5.64 -14.30 -4.40
CA LEU A 134 -7.05 -14.39 -3.99
C LEU A 134 -7.33 -13.40 -2.86
N GLU A 135 -7.44 -12.12 -3.19
CA GLU A 135 -7.78 -11.09 -2.22
C GLU A 135 -9.24 -11.18 -1.76
N GLY A 136 -9.48 -10.87 -0.51
CA GLY A 136 -10.82 -10.51 -0.05
C GLY A 136 -11.79 -11.65 0.21
N ARG A 137 -11.42 -12.92 0.11
CA ARG A 137 -12.31 -14.05 0.43
C ARG A 137 -12.80 -14.08 1.88
N ALA A 138 -12.13 -13.42 2.79
CA ALA A 138 -12.62 -13.26 4.15
C ALA A 138 -13.61 -12.08 4.23
N SER A 139 -14.89 -12.34 3.97
CA SER A 139 -16.00 -11.37 4.09
C SER A 139 -16.10 -10.69 5.47
N TYR A 140 -15.58 -11.35 6.48
CA TYR A 140 -15.50 -10.92 7.88
C TYR A 140 -14.64 -9.68 8.14
N ILE A 141 -13.79 -9.25 7.20
CA ILE A 141 -12.68 -8.33 7.48
C ILE A 141 -12.93 -6.87 7.05
N LYS A 142 -14.08 -6.50 6.45
CA LYS A 142 -14.24 -5.14 5.88
C LYS A 142 -13.96 -4.00 6.88
N GLN A 143 -14.51 -4.08 8.09
CA GLN A 143 -14.30 -3.05 9.10
C GLN A 143 -12.92 -3.19 9.77
N SER A 144 -12.45 -4.41 10.02
CA SER A 144 -11.13 -4.70 10.55
C SER A 144 -10.02 -4.28 9.57
N ARG A 145 -10.21 -4.45 8.26
CA ARG A 145 -9.26 -3.99 7.23
C ARG A 145 -9.05 -2.49 7.29
N LEU A 146 -10.13 -1.71 7.45
CA LEU A 146 -10.03 -0.26 7.54
C LEU A 146 -9.27 0.16 8.81
N TYR A 147 -9.48 -0.55 9.91
CA TYR A 147 -8.74 -0.35 11.15
C TYR A 147 -7.23 -0.55 10.93
N PHE A 148 -6.83 -1.70 10.38
CA PHE A 148 -5.42 -2.02 10.13
C PHE A 148 -4.79 -1.12 9.07
N LEU A 149 -5.57 -0.67 8.08
CA LEU A 149 -5.10 0.29 7.09
C LEU A 149 -4.67 1.61 7.76
N TYR A 150 -5.50 2.17 8.66
CA TYR A 150 -5.16 3.38 9.39
C TYR A 150 -4.03 3.14 10.39
N GLU A 151 -4.01 2.00 11.08
CA GLU A 151 -2.93 1.65 11.98
C GLU A 151 -1.60 1.59 11.23
N GLY A 152 -1.53 0.85 10.12
CA GLY A 152 -0.34 0.76 9.28
C GLY A 152 0.09 2.13 8.73
N GLN A 153 -0.88 2.96 8.29
CA GLN A 153 -0.61 4.31 7.83
C GLN A 153 0.09 5.15 8.92
N TYR A 154 -0.41 5.14 10.15
CA TYR A 154 0.19 5.91 11.24
C TYR A 154 1.58 5.41 11.62
N ILE A 155 1.78 4.10 11.68
CA ILE A 155 3.08 3.49 11.94
C ILE A 155 4.07 3.88 10.84
N TYR A 156 3.66 3.78 9.56
CA TYR A 156 4.49 4.18 8.42
C TYR A 156 4.90 5.67 8.51
N PHE A 157 3.93 6.57 8.66
CA PHE A 157 4.22 7.99 8.72
C PHE A 157 5.05 8.36 9.96
N ARG A 158 4.88 7.66 11.08
CA ARG A 158 5.72 7.82 12.28
C ARG A 158 7.17 7.40 12.02
N LYS A 159 7.38 6.25 11.34
CA LYS A 159 8.72 5.74 11.01
C LYS A 159 9.44 6.59 9.96
N VAL A 160 8.72 7.07 8.94
CA VAL A 160 9.32 7.78 7.80
C VAL A 160 9.44 9.28 8.05
N TYR A 161 8.44 9.90 8.69
CA TYR A 161 8.33 11.36 8.86
C TYR A 161 8.31 11.83 10.32
N GLY A 162 8.50 10.91 11.27
CA GLY A 162 8.53 11.22 12.71
C GLY A 162 7.15 11.52 13.32
N ILE A 163 7.15 11.98 14.57
CA ILE A 163 5.92 12.28 15.33
C ILE A 163 5.07 13.34 14.63
N PHE A 164 5.70 14.40 14.15
CA PHE A 164 5.01 15.47 13.43
C PHE A 164 4.29 14.92 12.19
N GLY A 165 4.97 14.07 11.41
CA GLY A 165 4.39 13.44 10.24
C GLY A 165 3.18 12.56 10.58
N CYS A 166 3.24 11.81 11.68
CA CYS A 166 2.12 11.00 12.13
C CYS A 166 0.90 11.87 12.56
N ARG A 167 1.13 12.98 13.25
CA ARG A 167 0.06 13.92 13.62
C ARG A 167 -0.54 14.63 12.41
N LEU A 168 0.30 15.02 11.46
CA LEU A 168 -0.13 15.70 10.25
C LEU A 168 -1.00 14.79 9.37
N ILE A 169 -0.60 13.52 9.19
CA ILE A 169 -1.43 12.59 8.39
C ILE A 169 -2.77 12.30 9.06
N PHE A 170 -2.82 12.24 10.39
CA PHE A 170 -4.09 12.16 11.12
C PHE A 170 -4.99 13.36 10.79
N ALA A 171 -4.47 14.59 10.91
CA ALA A 171 -5.22 15.80 10.61
C ALA A 171 -5.73 15.85 9.16
N ILE A 172 -4.86 15.50 8.19
CA ILE A 172 -5.23 15.43 6.77
C ILE A 172 -6.36 14.41 6.54
N THR A 173 -6.27 13.23 7.17
CA THR A 173 -7.29 12.18 7.02
C THR A 173 -8.62 12.59 7.64
N GLN A 174 -8.59 13.29 8.80
CA GLN A 174 -9.79 13.88 9.42
C GLN A 174 -10.43 14.91 8.49
N LEU A 175 -9.63 15.86 8.00
CA LEU A 175 -10.09 16.91 7.08
C LEU A 175 -10.72 16.32 5.82
N LYS A 176 -10.07 15.35 5.20
CA LYS A 176 -10.61 14.61 4.05
C LYS A 176 -11.96 13.99 4.36
N SER A 177 -12.10 13.34 5.51
CA SER A 177 -13.35 12.69 5.89
C SER A 177 -14.48 13.70 6.07
N TYR A 178 -14.24 14.85 6.71
CA TYR A 178 -15.23 15.91 6.86
C TYR A 178 -15.66 16.51 5.54
N ILE A 179 -14.69 16.82 4.64
CA ILE A 179 -14.98 17.36 3.30
C ILE A 179 -15.86 16.38 2.53
N ARG A 180 -15.56 15.08 2.59
CA ARG A 180 -16.35 14.05 1.90
C ARG A 180 -17.75 13.88 2.50
N ILE A 181 -17.89 13.94 3.83
CA ILE A 181 -19.21 13.90 4.49
C ILE A 181 -20.06 15.08 4.04
N LEU A 182 -19.51 16.29 4.02
CA LEU A 182 -20.20 17.50 3.57
C LEU A 182 -20.55 17.39 2.07
N GLN A 183 -19.61 16.98 1.23
CA GLN A 183 -19.83 16.77 -0.20
C GLN A 183 -21.01 15.83 -0.44
N PHE A 184 -21.06 14.66 0.21
CA PHE A 184 -22.13 13.69 0.02
C PHE A 184 -23.44 14.05 0.74
N LEU A 185 -23.40 14.97 1.68
CA LEU A 185 -24.61 15.64 2.20
C LEU A 185 -25.23 16.52 1.11
N LEU A 186 -24.43 17.39 0.47
CA LEU A 186 -24.88 18.29 -0.60
C LEU A 186 -25.32 17.55 -1.87
N LEU A 187 -24.67 16.46 -2.20
CA LEU A 187 -24.99 15.62 -3.36
C LEU A 187 -26.16 14.63 -3.11
N GLY A 188 -26.76 14.65 -1.93
CA GLY A 188 -27.90 13.79 -1.59
C GLY A 188 -27.58 12.29 -1.61
N SER A 189 -26.34 11.88 -1.30
CA SER A 189 -25.93 10.46 -1.29
C SER A 189 -25.76 9.93 0.14
N PRO A 190 -26.82 9.40 0.77
CA PRO A 190 -26.78 8.95 2.17
C PRO A 190 -25.82 7.77 2.40
N GLU A 191 -25.74 6.84 1.43
CA GLU A 191 -24.86 5.67 1.54
C GLU A 191 -23.38 6.07 1.58
N ARG A 192 -22.97 6.95 0.63
CA ARG A 192 -21.58 7.44 0.57
C ARG A 192 -21.25 8.30 1.80
N ARG A 193 -22.21 9.11 2.27
CA ARG A 193 -22.06 9.87 3.49
C ARG A 193 -21.87 8.96 4.71
N SER A 194 -22.68 7.91 4.85
CA SER A 194 -22.55 6.92 5.93
C SER A 194 -21.21 6.20 5.89
N TYR A 195 -20.73 5.82 4.71
CA TYR A 195 -19.40 5.23 4.52
C TYR A 195 -18.27 6.17 5.03
N TRP A 196 -18.34 7.47 4.73
CA TRP A 196 -17.32 8.41 5.19
C TRP A 196 -17.43 8.72 6.69
N LYS A 197 -18.62 8.66 7.29
CA LYS A 197 -18.79 8.71 8.74
C LYS A 197 -18.11 7.50 9.41
N MET A 198 -18.36 6.30 8.93
CA MET A 198 -17.69 5.09 9.40
C MET A 198 -16.15 5.20 9.29
N LYS A 199 -15.64 5.73 8.18
CA LYS A 199 -14.18 5.99 8.02
C LYS A 199 -13.65 6.96 9.07
N LEU A 200 -14.37 8.06 9.32
CA LEU A 200 -14.02 9.06 10.32
C LEU A 200 -13.97 8.45 11.74
N GLU A 201 -14.98 7.69 12.11
CA GLU A 201 -15.07 7.01 13.41
C GLU A 201 -13.95 5.97 13.58
N THR A 202 -13.75 5.12 12.58
CA THR A 202 -12.68 4.12 12.61
C THR A 202 -11.31 4.78 12.72
N ASN A 203 -11.07 5.85 11.97
CA ASN A 203 -9.82 6.61 12.03
C ASN A 203 -9.55 7.15 13.44
N ARG A 204 -10.56 7.74 14.09
CA ARG A 204 -10.46 8.23 15.48
C ARG A 204 -10.24 7.10 16.48
N LYS A 205 -10.92 5.95 16.30
CA LYS A 205 -10.74 4.77 17.13
C LYS A 205 -9.29 4.27 17.07
N VAL A 206 -8.71 4.19 15.87
CA VAL A 206 -7.30 3.82 15.70
C VAL A 206 -6.37 4.82 16.35
N TRP A 207 -6.58 6.12 16.11
CA TRP A 207 -5.76 7.18 16.70
C TRP A 207 -5.71 7.13 18.24
N ASN A 208 -6.83 6.83 18.86
CA ASN A 208 -6.98 6.73 20.31
C ASN A 208 -6.57 5.36 20.89
N SER A 209 -6.12 4.41 20.05
CA SER A 209 -5.70 3.10 20.51
C SER A 209 -4.39 3.18 21.32
N GLU A 210 -4.23 2.27 22.27
CA GLU A 210 -3.02 2.20 23.09
C GLU A 210 -1.76 1.99 22.26
N LYS A 211 -1.86 1.25 21.15
CA LYS A 211 -0.74 1.04 20.23
C LYS A 211 -0.26 2.36 19.61
N ILE A 212 -1.17 3.17 19.08
CA ILE A 212 -0.82 4.48 18.49
C ILE A 212 -0.31 5.44 19.57
N LYS A 213 -0.93 5.49 20.74
CA LYS A 213 -0.43 6.31 21.85
C LYS A 213 1.01 5.94 22.26
N ARG A 214 1.37 4.64 22.24
CA ARG A 214 2.74 4.20 22.53
C ARG A 214 3.75 4.67 21.49
N ILE A 215 3.41 4.64 20.21
CA ILE A 215 4.32 5.09 19.16
C ILE A 215 4.44 6.62 19.06
N LEU A 216 3.52 7.36 19.71
CA LEU A 216 3.56 8.82 19.78
C LEU A 216 4.35 9.36 20.98
N LYS A 217 4.71 8.51 21.91
CA LYS A 217 5.66 8.81 23.00
C LYS A 217 7.09 8.69 22.49
#